data_64581017279b5b1703fa3bd67c0d9cf6
#
_entry.id   64581017279b5b1703fa3bd67c0d9cf6
#
_cell.length_a   1.000
_cell.length_b   1.000
_cell.length_c   1.000
_cell.angle_alpha   90.00
_cell.angle_beta   90.00
_cell.angle_gamma   90.00
#
_symmetry.space_group_name_H-M   'P 1'
#
loop_
_entity.id
_entity.type
_entity.pdbx_description
1 polymer ?
#
loop_
_entity_poly.entity_id
_entity_poly.type
_entity_poly.pdbx_seq_one_letter_code
_entity_poly.pdbx_strand_id
1 'polypeptide(L)'
;MCIRDSATMAEGLEQIVALPDPIGEISNMKYRPTGIQVGQMRVPLGVIGIIYEARPNVTVDAAGLCIKSGNATILRGGSEAIHCNQALAKLVNEGLAAAGLPADAVQIVETTDRAAVGELITMPQYVDVIVPRGGKGLIERLMRESTVPMIKHLDGICHVYIDDKADLKKALDICFNAKCHRYGTCNTMETLLVARSVAAAVLPELAKLYATKEVELRGDDEARAILQGYPHLAAACLLYTSPSPRDQRGS
;
A
#
# COMPACT_ATOMS: atom_id res chain seq x y z
N MET A 1 -7.40 9.06 19.51
CA MET A 1 -8.28 8.29 18.64
C MET A 1 -9.70 8.75 18.91
N CYS A 2 -10.48 9.16 17.91
CA CYS A 2 -11.85 9.60 18.11
C CYS A 2 -12.86 8.48 17.82
N ILE A 3 -14.11 8.65 18.27
CA ILE A 3 -15.18 7.65 18.07
C ILE A 3 -15.37 7.33 16.57
N ARG A 4 -15.20 8.32 15.68
CA ARG A 4 -15.30 8.14 14.22
C ARG A 4 -14.23 7.18 13.70
N ASP A 5 -13.02 7.26 14.23
CA ASP A 5 -11.92 6.37 13.81
C ASP A 5 -12.19 4.92 14.25
N SER A 6 -12.76 4.73 15.44
CA SER A 6 -13.13 3.40 15.95
C SER A 6 -14.24 2.75 15.13
N ALA A 7 -15.25 3.53 14.72
CA ALA A 7 -16.31 3.04 13.83
C ALA A 7 -15.73 2.62 12.46
N THR A 8 -14.85 3.42 11.89
CA THR A 8 -14.19 3.10 10.61
C THR A 8 -13.33 1.84 10.71
N MET A 9 -12.65 1.60 11.84
CA MET A 9 -11.89 0.36 12.06
C MET A 9 -12.82 -0.87 12.16
N ALA A 10 -13.96 -0.75 12.85
CA ALA A 10 -14.94 -1.81 12.92
C ALA A 10 -15.52 -2.15 11.54
N GLU A 11 -15.89 -1.13 10.77
CA GLU A 11 -16.33 -1.28 9.38
C GLU A 11 -15.26 -1.97 8.50
N GLY A 12 -13.98 -1.63 8.69
CA GLY A 12 -12.87 -2.28 8.00
C GLY A 12 -12.79 -3.78 8.30
N LEU A 13 -13.02 -4.19 9.56
CA LEU A 13 -13.10 -5.61 9.93
C LEU A 13 -14.30 -6.31 9.29
N GLU A 14 -15.47 -5.67 9.25
CA GLU A 14 -16.65 -6.22 8.57
C GLU A 14 -16.39 -6.44 7.07
N GLN A 15 -15.68 -5.50 6.43
CA GLN A 15 -15.24 -5.65 5.04
C GLN A 15 -14.28 -6.84 4.88
N ILE A 16 -13.33 -7.05 5.80
CA ILE A 16 -12.42 -8.21 5.78
C ILE A 16 -13.21 -9.52 5.95
N VAL A 17 -14.23 -9.56 6.81
CA VAL A 17 -15.11 -10.73 6.96
C VAL A 17 -15.80 -11.09 5.64
N ALA A 18 -16.24 -10.08 4.88
CA ALA A 18 -16.93 -10.27 3.61
C ALA A 18 -16.01 -10.73 2.46
N LEU A 19 -14.69 -10.64 2.61
CA LEU A 19 -13.75 -11.14 1.59
C LEU A 19 -13.86 -12.66 1.43
N PRO A 20 -13.66 -13.20 0.22
CA PRO A 20 -13.55 -14.63 0.02
C PRO A 20 -12.40 -15.23 0.83
N ASP A 21 -12.54 -16.47 1.27
CA ASP A 21 -11.48 -17.20 1.94
C ASP A 21 -10.42 -17.61 0.88
N PRO A 22 -9.16 -17.17 1.02
CA PRO A 22 -8.12 -17.50 0.06
C PRO A 22 -7.53 -18.90 0.27
N ILE A 23 -7.76 -19.53 1.43
CA ILE A 23 -7.12 -20.81 1.77
C ILE A 23 -7.78 -21.96 1.03
N GLY A 24 -6.95 -22.80 0.43
CA GLY A 24 -7.42 -23.95 -0.36
C GLY A 24 -7.84 -23.61 -1.80
N GLU A 25 -7.83 -22.34 -2.21
CA GLU A 25 -8.06 -21.96 -3.60
C GLU A 25 -7.04 -22.63 -4.52
N ILE A 26 -7.50 -23.33 -5.55
CA ILE A 26 -6.64 -23.99 -6.55
C ILE A 26 -6.70 -23.21 -7.84
N SER A 27 -5.54 -22.86 -8.38
CA SER A 27 -5.39 -22.13 -9.65
C SER A 27 -4.39 -22.81 -10.58
N ASN A 28 -4.35 -22.35 -11.84
CA ASN A 28 -3.38 -22.79 -12.85
C ASN A 28 -3.33 -24.31 -13.09
N MET A 29 -4.48 -24.98 -13.02
CA MET A 29 -4.58 -26.42 -13.30
C MET A 29 -4.21 -26.70 -14.76
N LYS A 30 -3.23 -27.59 -14.97
CA LYS A 30 -2.74 -28.00 -16.30
C LYS A 30 -2.49 -29.49 -16.35
N TYR A 31 -2.89 -30.12 -17.45
CA TYR A 31 -2.47 -31.48 -17.76
C TYR A 31 -1.00 -31.49 -18.19
N ARG A 32 -0.25 -32.46 -17.71
CA ARG A 32 1.10 -32.76 -18.18
C ARG A 32 1.07 -33.89 -19.22
N PRO A 33 2.12 -34.05 -20.04
CA PRO A 33 2.18 -35.12 -21.05
C PRO A 33 1.96 -36.54 -20.49
N THR A 34 2.26 -36.74 -19.20
CA THR A 34 2.05 -38.01 -18.49
C THR A 34 0.60 -38.24 -18.05
N GLY A 35 -0.33 -37.31 -18.31
CA GLY A 35 -1.73 -37.38 -17.91
C GLY A 35 -2.03 -36.89 -16.49
N ILE A 36 -1.02 -36.54 -15.67
CA ILE A 36 -1.25 -35.97 -14.35
C ILE A 36 -1.68 -34.50 -14.45
N GLN A 37 -2.55 -34.09 -13.53
CA GLN A 37 -2.91 -32.69 -13.34
C GLN A 37 -2.04 -32.04 -12.29
N VAL A 38 -1.53 -30.85 -12.59
CA VAL A 38 -0.72 -30.03 -11.67
C VAL A 38 -1.37 -28.66 -11.56
N GLY A 39 -1.56 -28.20 -10.32
CA GLY A 39 -2.09 -26.87 -10.00
C GLY A 39 -1.35 -26.25 -8.84
N GLN A 40 -1.74 -25.01 -8.50
CA GLN A 40 -1.23 -24.28 -7.35
C GLN A 40 -2.35 -24.12 -6.34
N MET A 41 -2.12 -24.54 -5.10
CA MET A 41 -3.06 -24.36 -4.00
C MET A 41 -2.52 -23.28 -3.06
N ARG A 42 -3.39 -22.36 -2.63
CA ARG A 42 -3.05 -21.32 -1.65
C ARG A 42 -3.04 -21.91 -0.25
N VAL A 43 -1.98 -21.66 0.49
CA VAL A 43 -1.79 -22.07 1.89
C VAL A 43 -1.35 -20.86 2.71
N PRO A 44 -1.55 -20.85 4.05
CA PRO A 44 -0.98 -19.83 4.93
C PRO A 44 0.52 -19.70 4.77
N LEU A 45 1.04 -18.49 4.95
CA LEU A 45 2.48 -18.22 4.95
C LEU A 45 3.16 -18.67 6.26
N GLY A 46 2.41 -18.65 7.37
CA GLY A 46 2.91 -18.95 8.71
C GLY A 46 2.80 -17.76 9.65
N VAL A 47 3.91 -17.34 10.24
CA VAL A 47 4.00 -16.17 11.13
C VAL A 47 4.49 -14.95 10.37
N ILE A 48 3.68 -13.91 10.33
CA ILE A 48 3.97 -12.67 9.61
C ILE A 48 4.37 -11.57 10.59
N GLY A 49 5.61 -11.08 10.49
CA GLY A 49 6.04 -9.88 11.20
C GLY A 49 5.64 -8.62 10.44
N ILE A 50 4.88 -7.73 11.06
CA ILE A 50 4.46 -6.46 10.42
C ILE A 50 5.04 -5.30 11.22
N ILE A 51 5.89 -4.50 10.54
CA ILE A 51 6.53 -3.32 11.12
C ILE A 51 5.90 -2.08 10.49
N TYR A 52 5.27 -1.22 11.30
CA TYR A 52 4.52 -0.06 10.80
C TYR A 52 4.74 1.18 11.68
N GLU A 53 4.47 2.34 11.10
CA GLU A 53 4.60 3.63 11.78
C GLU A 53 3.27 4.05 12.46
N ALA A 54 3.07 5.34 12.71
CA ALA A 54 2.00 5.96 13.49
C ALA A 54 0.59 5.84 12.90
N ARG A 55 0.10 4.62 12.64
CA ARG A 55 -1.25 4.36 12.14
C ARG A 55 -1.92 3.25 12.95
N PRO A 56 -2.63 3.58 14.03
CA PRO A 56 -3.26 2.57 14.91
C PRO A 56 -4.22 1.62 14.19
N ASN A 57 -4.92 2.08 13.14
CA ASN A 57 -5.79 1.22 12.35
C ASN A 57 -5.07 0.02 11.71
N VAL A 58 -3.76 0.17 11.39
CA VAL A 58 -2.98 -0.93 10.84
C VAL A 58 -2.90 -2.12 11.79
N THR A 59 -2.93 -1.88 13.11
CA THR A 59 -2.97 -2.96 14.11
C THR A 59 -4.16 -3.88 13.89
N VAL A 60 -5.33 -3.31 13.66
CA VAL A 60 -6.59 -4.04 13.51
C VAL A 60 -6.69 -4.66 12.10
N ASP A 61 -6.38 -3.88 11.08
CA ASP A 61 -6.43 -4.34 9.68
C ASP A 61 -5.46 -5.49 9.45
N ALA A 62 -4.23 -5.37 9.94
CA ALA A 62 -3.20 -6.40 9.81
C ALA A 62 -3.57 -7.68 10.56
N ALA A 63 -4.06 -7.56 11.80
CA ALA A 63 -4.54 -8.70 12.57
C ALA A 63 -5.68 -9.42 11.84
N GLY A 64 -6.70 -8.68 11.39
CA GLY A 64 -7.85 -9.23 10.67
C GLY A 64 -7.46 -9.96 9.39
N LEU A 65 -6.60 -9.35 8.56
CA LEU A 65 -6.13 -9.97 7.31
C LEU A 65 -5.26 -11.22 7.55
N CYS A 66 -4.38 -11.20 8.57
CA CYS A 66 -3.58 -12.36 8.92
C CYS A 66 -4.46 -13.52 9.39
N ILE A 67 -5.39 -13.29 10.30
CA ILE A 67 -6.32 -14.31 10.79
C ILE A 67 -7.21 -14.83 9.65
N LYS A 68 -7.78 -13.95 8.80
CA LYS A 68 -8.59 -14.34 7.63
C LYS A 68 -7.83 -15.24 6.67
N SER A 69 -6.53 -15.06 6.55
CA SER A 69 -5.67 -15.86 5.68
C SER A 69 -4.92 -17.00 6.42
N GLY A 70 -5.36 -17.35 7.63
CA GLY A 70 -4.83 -18.48 8.40
C GLY A 70 -3.41 -18.29 8.94
N ASN A 71 -2.93 -17.03 9.05
CA ASN A 71 -1.61 -16.70 9.53
C ASN A 71 -1.62 -16.18 10.96
N ALA A 72 -0.59 -16.47 11.72
CA ALA A 72 -0.29 -15.73 12.94
C ALA A 72 0.48 -14.44 12.61
N THR A 73 0.46 -13.46 13.52
CA THR A 73 1.18 -12.21 13.27
C THR A 73 1.82 -11.62 14.52
N ILE A 74 3.01 -11.03 14.32
CA ILE A 74 3.72 -10.22 15.31
C ILE A 74 3.74 -8.78 14.80
N LEU A 75 3.09 -7.89 15.53
CA LEU A 75 2.87 -6.50 15.17
C LEU A 75 3.84 -5.59 15.92
N ARG A 76 4.58 -4.75 15.20
CA ARG A 76 5.48 -3.74 15.78
C ARG A 76 5.10 -2.37 15.23
N GLY A 77 4.34 -1.60 16.00
CA GLY A 77 3.94 -0.23 15.67
C GLY A 77 4.97 0.83 16.08
N GLY A 78 4.82 2.04 15.56
CA GLY A 78 5.62 3.20 15.95
C GLY A 78 5.40 3.62 17.40
N SER A 79 6.40 4.31 17.97
CA SER A 79 6.37 4.78 19.36
C SER A 79 5.25 5.78 19.65
N GLU A 80 4.86 6.56 18.64
CA GLU A 80 3.84 7.62 18.79
C GLU A 80 2.45 7.06 19.10
N ALA A 81 2.16 5.82 18.71
CA ALA A 81 0.86 5.20 18.87
C ALA A 81 0.85 4.00 19.83
N ILE A 82 1.91 3.80 20.62
CA ILE A 82 2.10 2.58 21.42
C ILE A 82 0.90 2.25 22.32
N HIS A 83 0.35 3.23 23.03
CA HIS A 83 -0.80 3.03 23.92
C HIS A 83 -2.07 2.66 23.14
N CYS A 84 -2.28 3.28 21.97
CA CYS A 84 -3.40 2.92 21.10
C CYS A 84 -3.24 1.49 20.57
N ASN A 85 -2.03 1.14 20.13
CA ASN A 85 -1.75 -0.18 19.60
C ASN A 85 -1.93 -1.27 20.66
N GLN A 86 -1.46 -1.05 21.89
CA GLN A 86 -1.67 -1.96 23.02
C GLN A 86 -3.15 -2.15 23.37
N ALA A 87 -3.91 -1.05 23.40
CA ALA A 87 -5.35 -1.11 23.66
C ALA A 87 -6.11 -1.89 22.57
N LEU A 88 -5.76 -1.65 21.30
CA LEU A 88 -6.36 -2.38 20.18
C LEU A 88 -5.98 -3.86 20.17
N ALA A 89 -4.72 -4.19 20.46
CA ALA A 89 -4.27 -5.58 20.55
C ALA A 89 -5.02 -6.34 21.65
N LYS A 90 -5.27 -5.70 22.79
CA LYS A 90 -6.09 -6.30 23.86
C LYS A 90 -7.49 -6.65 23.36
N LEU A 91 -8.16 -5.72 22.67
CA LEU A 91 -9.50 -5.96 22.10
C LEU A 91 -9.48 -7.07 21.04
N VAL A 92 -8.45 -7.13 20.21
CA VAL A 92 -8.28 -8.21 19.23
C VAL A 92 -8.14 -9.56 19.94
N ASN A 93 -7.31 -9.63 20.99
CA ASN A 93 -7.12 -10.87 21.77
C ASN A 93 -8.38 -11.31 22.51
N GLU A 94 -9.17 -10.37 23.04
CA GLU A 94 -10.49 -10.64 23.60
C GLU A 94 -11.45 -11.23 22.54
N GLY A 95 -11.44 -10.66 21.33
CA GLY A 95 -12.22 -11.19 20.20
C GLY A 95 -11.78 -12.58 19.76
N LEU A 96 -10.48 -12.86 19.70
CA LEU A 96 -9.94 -14.18 19.37
C LEU A 96 -10.38 -15.22 20.42
N ALA A 97 -10.23 -14.88 21.69
CA ALA A 97 -10.65 -15.76 22.79
C ALA A 97 -12.15 -16.05 22.74
N ALA A 98 -12.98 -15.04 22.47
CA ALA A 98 -14.44 -15.20 22.32
C ALA A 98 -14.81 -16.11 21.14
N ALA A 99 -13.99 -16.13 20.08
CA ALA A 99 -14.15 -16.99 18.92
C ALA A 99 -13.51 -18.39 19.10
N GLY A 100 -12.91 -18.68 20.25
CA GLY A 100 -12.21 -19.96 20.51
C GLY A 100 -10.87 -20.10 19.76
N LEU A 101 -10.29 -18.98 19.31
CA LEU A 101 -9.00 -18.94 18.66
C LEU A 101 -7.88 -18.66 19.68
N PRO A 102 -6.64 -19.13 19.43
CA PRO A 102 -5.50 -18.83 20.30
C PRO A 102 -5.24 -17.31 20.39
N ALA A 103 -5.14 -16.75 21.59
CA ALA A 103 -4.78 -15.36 21.77
C ALA A 103 -3.40 -15.01 21.20
N ASP A 104 -2.47 -15.97 21.25
CA ASP A 104 -1.12 -15.82 20.72
C ASP A 104 -1.03 -15.75 19.19
N ALA A 105 -2.13 -15.98 18.48
CA ALA A 105 -2.19 -15.79 17.03
C ALA A 105 -1.94 -14.33 16.60
N VAL A 106 -2.21 -13.37 17.48
CA VAL A 106 -1.88 -11.96 17.27
C VAL A 106 -1.10 -11.43 18.47
N GLN A 107 0.15 -11.11 18.25
CA GLN A 107 1.04 -10.57 19.26
C GLN A 107 1.47 -9.15 18.90
N ILE A 108 1.69 -8.30 19.91
CA ILE A 108 2.23 -6.96 19.73
C ILE A 108 3.54 -6.81 20.50
N VAL A 109 4.52 -6.18 19.87
CA VAL A 109 5.76 -5.80 20.53
C VAL A 109 5.48 -4.58 21.40
N GLU A 110 5.55 -4.74 22.71
CA GLU A 110 5.14 -3.72 23.69
C GLU A 110 6.22 -2.64 23.94
N THR A 111 7.45 -2.88 23.48
CA THR A 111 8.54 -1.93 23.64
C THR A 111 8.67 -0.95 22.48
N THR A 112 9.04 0.29 22.80
CA THR A 112 9.39 1.31 21.80
C THR A 112 10.85 1.21 21.34
N ASP A 113 11.65 0.34 21.94
CA ASP A 113 13.05 0.17 21.59
C ASP A 113 13.20 -0.28 20.14
N ARG A 114 14.07 0.40 19.41
CA ARG A 114 14.39 0.07 18.01
C ARG A 114 15.22 -1.22 17.87
N ALA A 115 15.84 -1.69 18.96
CA ALA A 115 16.55 -2.97 18.99
C ALA A 115 15.58 -4.13 18.73
N ALA A 116 14.34 -4.07 19.25
CA ALA A 116 13.32 -5.08 19.02
C ALA A 116 12.98 -5.30 17.53
N VAL A 117 13.14 -4.27 16.70
CA VAL A 117 13.01 -4.40 15.23
C VAL A 117 14.14 -5.25 14.68
N GLY A 118 15.38 -5.03 15.15
CA GLY A 118 16.55 -5.82 14.76
C GLY A 118 16.37 -7.30 15.09
N GLU A 119 15.89 -7.62 16.30
CA GLU A 119 15.60 -8.99 16.71
C GLU A 119 14.52 -9.62 15.82
N LEU A 120 13.40 -8.93 15.62
CA LEU A 120 12.26 -9.45 14.83
C LEU A 120 12.66 -9.84 13.40
N ILE A 121 13.53 -9.08 12.75
CA ILE A 121 13.94 -9.31 11.36
C ILE A 121 15.08 -10.34 11.23
N THR A 122 15.64 -10.81 12.35
CA THR A 122 16.74 -11.78 12.38
C THR A 122 16.36 -13.11 13.03
N MET A 123 15.06 -13.37 13.18
CA MET A 123 14.52 -14.60 13.78
C MET A 123 13.78 -15.49 12.75
N PRO A 124 14.46 -16.02 11.71
CA PRO A 124 13.79 -16.84 10.68
C PRO A 124 13.22 -18.16 11.21
N GLN A 125 13.62 -18.59 12.42
CA GLN A 125 13.06 -19.78 13.10
C GLN A 125 11.66 -19.54 13.69
N TYR A 126 11.23 -18.27 13.83
CA TYR A 126 9.93 -17.89 14.41
C TYR A 126 9.08 -17.03 13.50
N VAL A 127 9.68 -16.40 12.50
CA VAL A 127 9.00 -15.45 11.59
C VAL A 127 9.29 -15.88 10.16
N ASP A 128 8.22 -16.15 9.40
CA ASP A 128 8.32 -16.62 8.03
C ASP A 128 8.48 -15.48 7.03
N VAL A 129 7.80 -14.35 7.27
CA VAL A 129 7.80 -13.19 6.36
C VAL A 129 7.70 -11.89 7.15
N ILE A 130 8.43 -10.86 6.73
CA ILE A 130 8.29 -9.48 7.22
C ILE A 130 7.57 -8.61 6.17
N VAL A 131 6.57 -7.85 6.63
CA VAL A 131 5.88 -6.85 5.83
C VAL A 131 6.13 -5.46 6.43
N PRO A 132 7.10 -4.71 5.91
CA PRO A 132 7.38 -3.36 6.39
C PRO A 132 6.39 -2.34 5.80
N ARG A 133 5.92 -1.43 6.66
CA ARG A 133 5.02 -0.33 6.33
C ARG A 133 5.55 0.97 6.95
N GLY A 134 6.44 1.66 6.25
CA GLY A 134 7.07 2.89 6.75
C GLY A 134 7.85 3.62 5.68
N GLY A 135 8.59 4.63 6.09
CA GLY A 135 9.39 5.46 5.20
C GLY A 135 10.60 4.72 4.61
N LYS A 136 11.19 5.31 3.56
CA LYS A 136 12.30 4.76 2.78
C LYS A 136 13.48 4.32 3.66
N GLY A 137 13.89 5.15 4.63
CA GLY A 137 15.02 4.83 5.51
C GLY A 137 14.80 3.57 6.37
N LEU A 138 13.56 3.33 6.84
CA LEU A 138 13.24 2.09 7.55
C LEU A 138 13.37 0.89 6.59
N ILE A 139 12.77 0.97 5.41
CA ILE A 139 12.80 -0.13 4.45
C ILE A 139 14.22 -0.46 3.99
N GLU A 140 15.06 0.56 3.72
CA GLU A 140 16.47 0.38 3.36
C GLU A 140 17.27 -0.29 4.47
N ARG A 141 17.05 0.09 5.73
CA ARG A 141 17.66 -0.56 6.88
C ARG A 141 17.27 -2.03 6.95
N LEU A 142 15.97 -2.32 6.87
CA LEU A 142 15.45 -3.68 6.93
C LEU A 142 16.00 -4.54 5.80
N MET A 143 16.10 -3.99 4.57
CA MET A 143 16.70 -4.68 3.43
C MET A 143 18.14 -5.10 3.64
N ARG A 144 18.90 -4.30 4.38
CA ARG A 144 20.31 -4.57 4.65
C ARG A 144 20.51 -5.57 5.79
N GLU A 145 19.62 -5.53 6.80
CA GLU A 145 19.81 -6.24 8.08
C GLU A 145 18.97 -7.50 8.22
N SER A 146 17.89 -7.67 7.46
CA SER A 146 16.96 -8.80 7.62
C SER A 146 17.51 -10.10 7.07
N THR A 147 17.39 -11.16 7.87
CA THR A 147 17.56 -12.54 7.45
C THR A 147 16.24 -13.25 7.16
N VAL A 148 15.11 -12.64 7.54
CA VAL A 148 13.76 -13.11 7.24
C VAL A 148 13.35 -12.56 5.87
N PRO A 149 12.70 -13.34 4.99
CA PRO A 149 12.14 -12.86 3.73
C PRO A 149 11.19 -11.68 3.92
N MET A 150 11.21 -10.73 2.99
CA MET A 150 10.35 -9.54 3.09
C MET A 150 9.47 -9.33 1.87
N ILE A 151 8.22 -8.94 2.12
CA ILE A 151 7.32 -8.37 1.11
C ILE A 151 7.36 -6.85 1.29
N LYS A 152 8.21 -6.20 0.52
CA LYS A 152 8.49 -4.76 0.64
C LYS A 152 7.80 -3.95 -0.45
N HIS A 153 7.47 -2.72 -0.11
CA HIS A 153 7.07 -1.66 -1.04
C HIS A 153 8.02 -0.47 -0.81
N LEU A 154 8.72 -0.05 -1.86
CA LEU A 154 9.56 1.15 -1.80
C LEU A 154 8.76 2.36 -2.33
N ASP A 155 9.01 2.77 -3.54
CA ASP A 155 8.34 3.89 -4.16
C ASP A 155 7.35 3.38 -5.22
N GLY A 156 6.14 3.92 -5.22
CA GLY A 156 5.14 3.65 -6.24
C GLY A 156 5.03 4.86 -7.17
N ILE A 157 5.38 4.72 -8.44
CA ILE A 157 5.05 5.70 -9.46
C ILE A 157 3.75 5.26 -10.10
N CYS A 158 2.63 5.86 -9.66
CA CYS A 158 1.32 5.48 -10.13
C CYS A 158 1.03 6.09 -11.49
N HIS A 159 0.58 5.26 -12.42
CA HIS A 159 0.29 5.65 -13.80
C HIS A 159 -1.21 5.62 -14.06
N VAL A 160 -1.69 6.58 -14.83
CA VAL A 160 -3.01 6.53 -15.47
C VAL A 160 -2.80 6.60 -16.98
N TYR A 161 -3.44 5.71 -17.73
CA TYR A 161 -3.44 5.73 -19.19
C TYR A 161 -4.81 6.10 -19.72
N ILE A 162 -4.87 7.09 -20.60
CA ILE A 162 -6.07 7.47 -21.33
C ILE A 162 -5.99 6.90 -22.74
N ASP A 163 -6.80 5.90 -23.00
CA ASP A 163 -6.93 5.23 -24.28
C ASP A 163 -7.70 6.08 -25.30
N ASP A 164 -7.51 5.80 -26.59
CA ASP A 164 -8.17 6.52 -27.68
C ASP A 164 -9.70 6.29 -27.72
N LYS A 165 -10.18 5.23 -27.06
CA LYS A 165 -11.61 4.89 -26.92
C LYS A 165 -12.19 5.28 -25.56
N ALA A 166 -11.42 5.99 -24.71
CA ALA A 166 -11.89 6.39 -23.41
C ALA A 166 -13.05 7.41 -23.52
N ASP A 167 -13.99 7.33 -22.57
CA ASP A 167 -14.94 8.42 -22.32
C ASP A 167 -14.14 9.59 -21.73
N LEU A 168 -13.99 10.67 -22.49
CA LEU A 168 -13.12 11.79 -22.13
C LEU A 168 -13.57 12.48 -20.85
N LYS A 169 -14.89 12.57 -20.58
CA LYS A 169 -15.40 13.18 -19.36
C LYS A 169 -14.98 12.36 -18.13
N LYS A 170 -15.19 11.06 -18.17
CA LYS A 170 -14.73 10.16 -17.09
C LYS A 170 -13.22 10.19 -16.93
N ALA A 171 -12.47 10.25 -18.03
CA ALA A 171 -11.01 10.32 -18.00
C ALA A 171 -10.51 11.58 -17.27
N LEU A 172 -11.11 12.75 -17.53
CA LEU A 172 -10.79 14.00 -16.85
C LEU A 172 -11.08 13.90 -15.35
N ASP A 173 -12.27 13.42 -14.97
CA ASP A 173 -12.67 13.28 -13.57
C ASP A 173 -11.74 12.31 -12.82
N ILE A 174 -11.40 11.16 -13.42
CA ILE A 174 -10.48 10.18 -12.84
C ILE A 174 -9.09 10.76 -12.68
N CYS A 175 -8.53 11.38 -13.72
CA CYS A 175 -7.17 11.94 -13.66
C CYS A 175 -7.07 13.09 -12.65
N PHE A 176 -8.07 13.96 -12.60
CA PHE A 176 -8.10 15.03 -11.62
C PHE A 176 -8.16 14.46 -10.18
N ASN A 177 -9.06 13.53 -9.91
CA ASN A 177 -9.16 12.89 -8.61
C ASN A 177 -7.89 12.12 -8.25
N ALA A 178 -7.35 11.31 -9.16
CA ALA A 178 -6.14 10.50 -8.93
C ALA A 178 -4.92 11.35 -8.56
N LYS A 179 -4.82 12.59 -9.06
CA LYS A 179 -3.74 13.52 -8.72
C LYS A 179 -4.07 14.39 -7.51
N CYS A 180 -5.27 15.01 -7.50
CA CYS A 180 -5.56 16.14 -6.64
C CYS A 180 -6.32 15.79 -5.36
N HIS A 181 -6.82 14.55 -5.22
CA HIS A 181 -7.54 14.16 -4.01
C HIS A 181 -6.64 14.22 -2.77
N ARG A 182 -5.41 13.68 -2.86
CA ARG A 182 -4.44 13.70 -1.77
C ARG A 182 -3.02 13.47 -2.27
N TYR A 183 -2.21 14.52 -2.37
CA TYR A 183 -0.87 14.47 -2.96
C TYR A 183 0.13 13.52 -2.27
N GLY A 184 0.07 13.37 -0.96
CA GLY A 184 1.04 12.62 -0.17
C GLY A 184 0.73 11.14 0.02
N THR A 185 -0.22 10.57 -0.75
CA THR A 185 -0.54 9.14 -0.64
C THR A 185 0.21 8.30 -1.67
N CYS A 186 0.42 7.02 -1.31
CA CYS A 186 1.19 6.09 -2.15
C CYS A 186 0.51 5.71 -3.47
N ASN A 187 -0.76 6.03 -3.64
CA ASN A 187 -1.53 5.77 -4.84
C ASN A 187 -1.90 7.05 -5.62
N THR A 188 -1.29 8.19 -5.25
CA THR A 188 -1.46 9.43 -6.04
C THR A 188 -0.83 9.23 -7.41
N MET A 189 -1.54 9.60 -8.46
CA MET A 189 -1.00 9.58 -9.82
C MET A 189 0.20 10.52 -9.95
N GLU A 190 1.30 9.99 -10.48
CA GLU A 190 2.52 10.75 -10.77
C GLU A 190 2.81 10.82 -12.28
N THR A 191 2.38 9.82 -13.02
CA THR A 191 2.56 9.76 -14.47
C THR A 191 1.21 9.62 -15.17
N LEU A 192 0.98 10.49 -16.16
CA LEU A 192 -0.15 10.40 -17.06
C LEU A 192 0.33 10.03 -18.45
N LEU A 193 -0.19 8.94 -18.99
CA LEU A 193 0.01 8.51 -20.37
C LEU A 193 -1.28 8.77 -21.14
N VAL A 194 -1.17 9.36 -22.32
CA VAL A 194 -2.34 9.70 -23.15
C VAL A 194 -2.11 9.20 -24.58
N ALA A 195 -3.09 8.50 -25.13
CA ALA A 195 -3.03 8.12 -26.55
C ALA A 195 -2.94 9.38 -27.43
N ARG A 196 -1.99 9.39 -28.36
CA ARG A 196 -1.67 10.57 -29.20
C ARG A 196 -2.89 11.15 -29.90
N SER A 197 -3.80 10.30 -30.39
CA SER A 197 -5.01 10.70 -31.10
C SER A 197 -5.96 11.57 -30.27
N VAL A 198 -5.98 11.45 -28.95
CA VAL A 198 -6.86 12.20 -28.05
C VAL A 198 -6.11 13.26 -27.23
N ALA A 199 -4.79 13.32 -27.32
CA ALA A 199 -3.98 14.23 -26.51
C ALA A 199 -4.37 15.70 -26.68
N ALA A 200 -4.59 16.14 -27.90
CA ALA A 200 -4.99 17.55 -28.19
C ALA A 200 -6.36 17.90 -27.62
N ALA A 201 -7.26 16.95 -27.41
CA ALA A 201 -8.57 17.15 -26.80
C ALA A 201 -8.53 17.11 -25.26
N VAL A 202 -7.70 16.22 -24.71
CA VAL A 202 -7.66 15.92 -23.26
C VAL A 202 -6.73 16.86 -22.50
N LEU A 203 -5.51 17.04 -22.98
CA LEU A 203 -4.48 17.74 -22.23
C LEU A 203 -4.83 19.18 -21.88
N PRO A 204 -5.41 20.01 -22.80
CA PRO A 204 -5.78 21.39 -22.46
C PRO A 204 -6.87 21.47 -21.39
N GLU A 205 -7.87 20.59 -21.44
CA GLU A 205 -8.95 20.57 -20.45
C GLU A 205 -8.43 20.11 -19.08
N LEU A 206 -7.60 19.08 -19.05
CA LEU A 206 -6.99 18.60 -17.83
C LEU A 206 -6.04 19.65 -17.22
N ALA A 207 -5.29 20.37 -18.05
CA ALA A 207 -4.42 21.46 -17.62
C ALA A 207 -5.20 22.59 -16.94
N LYS A 208 -6.39 22.96 -17.45
CA LYS A 208 -7.26 23.94 -16.79
C LYS A 208 -7.65 23.47 -15.38
N LEU A 209 -8.01 22.18 -15.21
CA LEU A 209 -8.34 21.61 -13.92
C LEU A 209 -7.13 21.62 -12.98
N TYR A 210 -5.96 21.20 -13.46
CA TYR A 210 -4.73 21.18 -12.68
C TYR A 210 -4.23 22.58 -12.29
N ALA A 211 -4.46 23.59 -13.12
CA ALA A 211 -4.14 24.97 -12.79
C ALA A 211 -4.87 25.46 -11.54
N THR A 212 -6.11 25.00 -11.29
CA THR A 212 -6.88 25.34 -10.07
C THR A 212 -6.24 24.82 -8.79
N LYS A 213 -5.30 23.90 -8.92
CA LYS A 213 -4.58 23.24 -7.82
C LYS A 213 -3.07 23.48 -7.87
N GLU A 214 -2.61 24.37 -8.73
CA GLU A 214 -1.20 24.72 -8.90
C GLU A 214 -0.29 23.51 -9.18
N VAL A 215 -0.81 22.50 -9.89
CA VAL A 215 -0.07 21.29 -10.23
C VAL A 215 0.96 21.63 -11.31
N GLU A 216 2.25 21.34 -11.05
CA GLU A 216 3.28 21.40 -12.08
C GLU A 216 3.13 20.22 -13.04
N LEU A 217 3.11 20.51 -14.34
CA LEU A 217 3.09 19.51 -15.41
C LEU A 217 4.47 19.42 -16.05
N ARG A 218 5.01 18.21 -16.16
CA ARG A 218 6.27 17.93 -16.86
C ARG A 218 5.95 17.08 -18.07
N GLY A 219 5.99 17.70 -19.25
CA GLY A 219 5.61 17.06 -20.51
C GLY A 219 6.80 16.78 -21.42
N ASP A 220 6.65 15.74 -22.25
CA ASP A 220 7.48 15.54 -23.43
C ASP A 220 7.27 16.68 -24.45
N ASP A 221 7.99 16.67 -25.56
CA ASP A 221 7.93 17.76 -26.53
C ASP A 221 6.55 17.91 -27.16
N GLU A 222 5.83 16.79 -27.42
CA GLU A 222 4.48 16.80 -27.99
C GLU A 222 3.47 17.39 -27.00
N ALA A 223 3.49 16.92 -25.75
CA ALA A 223 2.62 17.43 -24.68
C ALA A 223 2.89 18.91 -24.41
N ARG A 224 4.14 19.34 -24.41
CA ARG A 224 4.53 20.75 -24.24
C ARG A 224 4.06 21.63 -25.39
N ALA A 225 4.10 21.14 -26.61
CA ALA A 225 3.56 21.87 -27.76
C ALA A 225 2.04 22.08 -27.66
N ILE A 226 1.30 21.09 -27.15
CA ILE A 226 -0.14 21.18 -26.93
C ILE A 226 -0.47 22.11 -25.75
N LEU A 227 0.37 22.13 -24.72
CA LEU A 227 0.13 22.87 -23.46
C LEU A 227 0.82 24.25 -23.45
N GLN A 228 1.15 24.82 -24.60
CA GLN A 228 1.74 26.16 -24.68
C GLN A 228 0.89 27.18 -23.90
N GLY A 229 1.55 27.94 -23.01
CA GLY A 229 0.88 28.93 -22.16
C GLY A 229 0.36 28.41 -20.82
N TYR A 230 0.53 27.12 -20.51
CA TYR A 230 0.24 26.64 -19.15
C TYR A 230 1.28 27.20 -18.16
N PRO A 231 0.85 27.84 -17.03
CA PRO A 231 1.76 28.61 -16.18
C PRO A 231 2.82 27.78 -15.43
N HIS A 232 2.56 26.49 -15.22
CA HIS A 232 3.42 25.59 -14.46
C HIS A 232 3.94 24.42 -15.34
N LEU A 233 4.26 24.69 -16.61
CA LEU A 233 4.75 23.70 -17.56
C LEU A 233 6.28 23.63 -17.55
N ALA A 234 6.82 22.44 -17.34
CA ALA A 234 8.25 22.14 -17.42
C ALA A 234 8.52 21.00 -18.41
N ALA A 235 9.80 20.85 -18.81
CA ALA A 235 10.22 19.70 -19.59
C ALA A 235 10.16 18.42 -18.74
N ALA A 236 9.73 17.30 -19.32
CA ALA A 236 9.80 16.00 -18.68
C ALA A 236 11.28 15.66 -18.40
N CYS A 237 11.55 15.25 -17.17
CA CYS A 237 12.84 14.72 -16.82
C CYS A 237 12.82 13.21 -17.05
N LEU A 238 13.64 12.72 -17.96
CA LEU A 238 13.78 11.28 -18.24
C LEU A 238 14.64 10.55 -17.19
N LEU A 239 15.17 11.27 -16.21
CA LEU A 239 15.95 10.69 -15.12
C LEU A 239 15.03 10.32 -13.95
N TYR A 240 15.23 9.14 -13.40
CA TYR A 240 14.56 8.53 -12.24
C TYR A 240 14.61 9.32 -10.92
N THR A 241 14.99 10.57 -10.94
CA THR A 241 15.28 11.42 -9.79
C THR A 241 14.35 12.61 -9.65
N SER A 242 13.14 12.53 -10.19
CA SER A 242 12.12 13.51 -9.85
C SER A 242 11.70 13.26 -8.39
N PRO A 243 12.03 14.14 -7.44
CA PRO A 243 11.63 13.93 -6.05
C PRO A 243 10.10 13.89 -5.98
N SER A 244 9.58 12.76 -5.53
CA SER A 244 8.17 12.63 -5.18
C SER A 244 7.84 13.64 -4.08
N PRO A 245 6.60 14.18 -4.01
CA PRO A 245 6.16 14.98 -2.86
C PRO A 245 6.38 14.30 -1.50
N ARG A 246 6.59 12.98 -1.48
CA ARG A 246 7.01 12.22 -0.30
C ARG A 246 8.45 12.47 0.11
N ASP A 247 9.35 12.67 -0.86
CA ASP A 247 10.78 12.85 -0.58
C ASP A 247 11.04 14.25 0.01
N GLN A 248 10.11 15.18 -0.15
CA GLN A 248 10.20 16.54 0.38
C GLN A 248 9.79 16.69 1.85
N ARG A 249 9.27 15.64 2.49
CA ARG A 249 8.86 15.64 3.90
C ARG A 249 9.91 15.09 4.87
N GLY A 250 11.14 14.88 4.42
CA GLY A 250 12.25 14.30 5.18
C GLY A 250 13.37 15.28 5.52
N SER A 251 13.08 16.57 5.70
CA SER A 251 14.04 17.57 6.22
C SER A 251 13.42 18.34 7.38
#